data_053e7fdb8c82214819e41e7a97cc5d06
#
_entry.id   053e7fdb8c82214819e41e7a97cc5d06
#
_cell.length_a   1.000
_cell.length_b   1.000
_cell.length_c   1.000
_cell.angle_alpha   90.00
_cell.angle_beta   90.00
_cell.angle_gamma   90.00
#
_symmetry.space_group_name_H-M   'P 1'
#
loop_
_entity.id
_entity.type
_entity.pdbx_description
1 polymer ?
#
loop_
_entity_poly.entity_id
_entity_poly.type
_entity_poly.pdbx_seq_one_letter_code
_entity_poly.pdbx_strand_id
1 'polypeptide(L)'
;AMKAYLQALSEAQRDGLWLDEGSTPPWLMNDVQHAVEIANLGRHELYEALMQPLLDRFGADDLRRVDLCVKGILGFEQLHAPSPKQKPTFMYFPGLPDSPVFERSLFPWFERLESQYADIRAEAQSVLDAQNGLSPFLSLGEKDRAGDYLGGERPNWDAYFFYRHGEKYTEQHAACPKTATALESLPLVRIAEHAPEICFSVLTAGTHILPHYGTTNTRSVVHLPLIVPAGCALKVLDRVIPGKAGECFAFDDTYLHEAWNRGTGTRVILLMDTWNPHLSEVEKLALAEVVSQTGTFNRQ
;
A
#
# COMPACT_ATOMS: atom_id res chain seq x y z
N ALA A 1 -21.36 12.03 -15.85
CA ALA A 1 -22.56 12.01 -15.00
C ALA A 1 -22.40 10.98 -13.87
N MET A 2 -22.24 9.69 -14.14
CA MET A 2 -22.15 8.59 -13.17
C MET A 2 -21.11 8.83 -12.05
N LYS A 3 -19.87 9.22 -12.40
CA LYS A 3 -18.81 9.53 -11.41
C LYS A 3 -19.24 10.61 -10.42
N ALA A 4 -19.92 11.65 -10.89
CA ALA A 4 -20.39 12.74 -10.02
C ALA A 4 -21.46 12.24 -9.03
N TYR A 5 -22.39 11.37 -9.48
CA TYR A 5 -23.39 10.78 -8.59
C TYR A 5 -22.77 9.84 -7.56
N LEU A 6 -21.82 8.99 -7.96
CA LEU A 6 -21.10 8.12 -7.04
C LEU A 6 -20.35 8.92 -5.97
N GLN A 7 -19.66 9.99 -6.38
CA GLN A 7 -18.92 10.85 -5.46
C GLN A 7 -19.87 11.57 -4.49
N ALA A 8 -20.93 12.20 -4.99
CA ALA A 8 -21.90 12.92 -4.18
C ALA A 8 -22.58 12.00 -3.15
N LEU A 9 -23.01 10.79 -3.58
CA LEU A 9 -23.59 9.80 -2.68
C LEU A 9 -22.59 9.35 -1.61
N SER A 10 -21.34 9.05 -1.99
CA SER A 10 -20.31 8.60 -1.04
C SER A 10 -19.98 9.68 -0.01
N GLU A 11 -19.92 10.94 -0.41
CA GLU A 11 -19.68 12.06 0.51
C GLU A 11 -20.86 12.28 1.46
N ALA A 12 -22.09 12.32 0.93
CA ALA A 12 -23.30 12.50 1.72
C ALA A 12 -23.50 11.34 2.73
N GLN A 13 -23.33 10.10 2.29
CA GLN A 13 -23.52 8.92 3.14
C GLN A 13 -22.46 8.83 4.25
N ARG A 14 -21.23 9.29 3.99
CA ARG A 14 -20.18 9.40 5.01
C ARG A 14 -20.60 10.36 6.13
N ASP A 15 -21.33 11.42 5.78
CA ASP A 15 -21.85 12.41 6.72
C ASP A 15 -23.21 12.01 7.33
N GLY A 16 -23.68 10.78 7.06
CA GLY A 16 -24.95 10.26 7.57
C GLY A 16 -26.18 10.81 6.85
N LEU A 17 -26.00 11.43 5.67
CA LEU A 17 -27.07 11.95 4.83
C LEU A 17 -27.42 10.97 3.71
N TRP A 18 -28.63 11.08 3.16
CA TRP A 18 -29.10 10.31 2.00
C TRP A 18 -29.04 8.77 2.18
N LEU A 19 -29.13 8.31 3.41
CA LEU A 19 -29.16 6.88 3.73
C LEU A 19 -30.57 6.29 3.57
N ASP A 20 -31.56 7.09 3.95
CA ASP A 20 -32.98 6.72 3.96
C ASP A 20 -33.88 7.97 3.89
N GLU A 21 -35.21 7.78 4.02
CA GLU A 21 -36.19 8.86 4.05
C GLU A 21 -35.97 9.82 5.23
N GLY A 22 -35.47 9.33 6.36
CA GLY A 22 -35.24 10.12 7.57
C GLY A 22 -34.02 11.02 7.49
N SER A 23 -33.03 10.63 6.69
CA SER A 23 -31.78 11.36 6.48
C SER A 23 -31.76 12.18 5.18
N THR A 24 -32.88 12.17 4.41
CA THR A 24 -33.00 12.88 3.13
C THR A 24 -34.10 13.92 3.22
N PRO A 25 -33.83 15.22 2.96
CA PRO A 25 -34.87 16.24 2.92
C PRO A 25 -35.95 15.90 1.87
N PRO A 26 -37.27 16.07 2.18
CA PRO A 26 -38.37 15.68 1.28
C PRO A 26 -38.27 16.25 -0.14
N TRP A 27 -37.75 17.46 -0.27
CA TRP A 27 -37.59 18.12 -1.57
C TRP A 27 -36.43 17.62 -2.40
N LEU A 28 -35.50 16.81 -1.82
CA LEU A 28 -34.39 16.17 -2.51
C LEU A 28 -34.65 14.66 -2.80
N MET A 29 -35.73 14.08 -2.29
CA MET A 29 -35.98 12.63 -2.37
C MET A 29 -35.89 12.08 -3.80
N ASN A 30 -36.54 12.73 -4.76
CA ASN A 30 -36.54 12.28 -6.14
C ASN A 30 -35.14 12.38 -6.79
N ASP A 31 -34.41 13.44 -6.50
CA ASP A 31 -33.05 13.64 -7.03
C ASP A 31 -32.07 12.64 -6.44
N VAL A 32 -32.19 12.37 -5.13
CA VAL A 32 -31.36 11.35 -4.42
C VAL A 32 -31.71 9.96 -4.94
N GLN A 33 -33.00 9.63 -5.12
CA GLN A 33 -33.41 8.34 -5.68
C GLN A 33 -32.85 8.15 -7.10
N HIS A 34 -32.96 9.15 -7.95
CA HIS A 34 -32.36 9.12 -9.28
C HIS A 34 -30.84 8.95 -9.25
N ALA A 35 -30.15 9.68 -8.35
CA ALA A 35 -28.71 9.53 -8.16
C ALA A 35 -28.31 8.11 -7.73
N VAL A 36 -29.08 7.49 -6.82
CA VAL A 36 -28.87 6.10 -6.37
C VAL A 36 -29.08 5.11 -7.50
N GLU A 37 -30.14 5.28 -8.31
CA GLU A 37 -30.40 4.41 -9.49
C GLU A 37 -29.25 4.46 -10.49
N ILE A 38 -28.80 5.67 -10.89
CA ILE A 38 -27.68 5.84 -11.83
C ILE A 38 -26.38 5.28 -11.24
N ALA A 39 -26.13 5.51 -9.95
CA ALA A 39 -24.94 4.98 -9.27
C ALA A 39 -24.94 3.44 -9.24
N ASN A 40 -26.08 2.82 -8.96
CA ASN A 40 -26.21 1.37 -8.94
C ASN A 40 -26.04 0.75 -10.33
N LEU A 41 -26.64 1.34 -11.37
CA LEU A 41 -26.40 0.91 -12.74
C LEU A 41 -24.91 0.97 -13.09
N GLY A 42 -24.26 2.07 -12.78
CA GLY A 42 -22.84 2.23 -13.05
C GLY A 42 -21.93 1.28 -12.26
N ARG A 43 -22.29 0.94 -11.02
CA ARG A 43 -21.59 -0.09 -10.25
C ARG A 43 -21.72 -1.47 -10.90
N HIS A 44 -22.90 -1.82 -11.39
CA HIS A 44 -23.13 -3.09 -12.11
C HIS A 44 -22.34 -3.14 -13.43
N GLU A 45 -22.39 -2.08 -14.23
CA GLU A 45 -21.61 -2.01 -15.46
C GLU A 45 -20.10 -2.14 -15.19
N LEU A 46 -19.60 -1.48 -14.15
CA LEU A 46 -18.20 -1.57 -13.76
C LEU A 46 -17.85 -2.98 -13.24
N TYR A 47 -18.72 -3.60 -12.44
CA TYR A 47 -18.53 -4.97 -11.98
C TYR A 47 -18.41 -5.94 -13.17
N GLU A 48 -19.33 -5.90 -14.11
CA GLU A 48 -19.31 -6.74 -15.33
C GLU A 48 -18.04 -6.48 -16.15
N ALA A 49 -17.68 -5.22 -16.35
CA ALA A 49 -16.47 -4.86 -17.09
C ALA A 49 -15.19 -5.37 -16.45
N LEU A 50 -15.12 -5.37 -15.11
CA LEU A 50 -13.97 -5.88 -14.35
C LEU A 50 -13.94 -7.41 -14.30
N MET A 51 -15.09 -8.04 -13.99
CA MET A 51 -15.13 -9.45 -13.64
C MET A 51 -15.32 -10.38 -14.82
N GLN A 52 -16.08 -9.99 -15.87
CA GLN A 52 -16.38 -10.90 -16.97
C GLN A 52 -15.11 -11.37 -17.70
N PRO A 53 -14.15 -10.50 -18.09
CA PRO A 53 -12.90 -10.96 -18.72
C PRO A 53 -12.06 -11.89 -17.82
N LEU A 54 -12.08 -11.66 -16.51
CA LEU A 54 -11.37 -12.50 -15.55
C LEU A 54 -12.04 -13.86 -15.40
N LEU A 55 -13.38 -13.89 -15.33
CA LEU A 55 -14.17 -15.13 -15.26
C LEU A 55 -13.99 -15.99 -16.50
N ASP A 56 -13.97 -15.39 -17.67
CA ASP A 56 -13.74 -16.10 -18.94
C ASP A 56 -12.33 -16.71 -19.01
N ARG A 57 -11.35 -16.05 -18.38
CA ARG A 57 -9.94 -16.47 -18.40
C ARG A 57 -9.59 -17.51 -17.34
N PHE A 58 -10.09 -17.33 -16.12
CA PHE A 58 -9.64 -18.09 -14.94
C PHE A 58 -10.71 -18.98 -14.32
N GLY A 59 -11.99 -18.74 -14.64
CA GLY A 59 -13.11 -19.44 -14.02
C GLY A 59 -13.51 -18.90 -12.64
N ALA A 60 -14.74 -19.23 -12.22
CA ALA A 60 -15.33 -18.68 -11.00
C ALA A 60 -14.68 -19.20 -9.70
N ASP A 61 -14.23 -20.44 -9.69
CA ASP A 61 -13.68 -21.07 -8.47
C ASP A 61 -12.38 -20.39 -8.02
N ASP A 62 -11.48 -20.10 -8.96
CA ASP A 62 -10.19 -19.45 -8.69
C ASP A 62 -10.35 -17.96 -8.35
N LEU A 63 -11.47 -17.34 -8.77
CA LEU A 63 -11.74 -15.91 -8.56
C LEU A 63 -12.68 -15.63 -7.39
N ARG A 64 -13.13 -16.62 -6.64
CA ARG A 64 -14.12 -16.43 -5.58
C ARG A 64 -13.78 -15.33 -4.57
N ARG A 65 -12.51 -15.24 -4.12
CA ARG A 65 -12.08 -14.19 -3.21
C ARG A 65 -11.90 -12.83 -3.91
N VAL A 66 -11.48 -12.84 -5.16
CA VAL A 66 -11.38 -11.62 -6.00
C VAL A 66 -12.76 -11.05 -6.24
N ASP A 67 -13.76 -11.88 -6.58
CA ASP A 67 -15.15 -11.49 -6.75
C ASP A 67 -15.71 -10.79 -5.49
N LEU A 68 -15.51 -11.40 -4.31
CA LEU A 68 -15.90 -10.80 -3.05
C LEU A 68 -15.19 -9.46 -2.81
N CYS A 69 -13.89 -9.38 -3.12
CA CYS A 69 -13.11 -8.15 -2.98
C CYS A 69 -13.67 -7.04 -3.88
N VAL A 70 -13.96 -7.33 -5.15
CA VAL A 70 -14.55 -6.37 -6.10
C VAL A 70 -15.94 -5.94 -5.67
N LYS A 71 -16.78 -6.85 -5.18
CA LYS A 71 -18.09 -6.53 -4.59
C LYS A 71 -17.96 -5.59 -3.40
N GLY A 72 -16.95 -5.80 -2.55
CA GLY A 72 -16.63 -4.91 -1.44
C GLY A 72 -16.22 -3.51 -1.88
N ILE A 73 -15.33 -3.40 -2.88
CA ILE A 73 -14.88 -2.11 -3.44
C ILE A 73 -16.05 -1.33 -4.04
N LEU A 74 -16.95 -2.02 -4.73
CA LEU A 74 -18.12 -1.41 -5.38
C LEU A 74 -19.29 -1.17 -4.44
N GLY A 75 -19.19 -1.62 -3.18
CA GLY A 75 -20.22 -1.41 -2.16
C GLY A 75 -21.43 -2.33 -2.29
N PHE A 76 -21.34 -3.45 -3.03
CA PHE A 76 -22.36 -4.50 -3.04
C PHE A 76 -22.32 -5.37 -1.79
N GLU A 77 -21.15 -5.53 -1.21
CA GLU A 77 -20.91 -6.33 0.00
C GLU A 77 -20.17 -5.49 1.04
N GLN A 78 -20.58 -5.61 2.29
CA GLN A 78 -19.85 -5.01 3.40
C GLN A 78 -18.84 -6.02 3.92
N LEU A 79 -17.58 -5.85 3.55
CA LEU A 79 -16.50 -6.72 3.99
C LEU A 79 -15.93 -6.24 5.34
N HIS A 80 -15.71 -7.19 6.23
CA HIS A 80 -15.11 -6.95 7.53
C HIS A 80 -13.85 -7.81 7.69
N ALA A 81 -12.77 -7.19 8.11
CA ALA A 81 -11.59 -7.92 8.53
C ALA A 81 -11.90 -8.76 9.77
N PRO A 82 -11.36 -9.99 9.92
CA PRO A 82 -11.54 -10.81 11.11
C PRO A 82 -11.09 -10.11 12.39
N SER A 83 -10.03 -9.30 12.29
CA SER A 83 -9.52 -8.47 13.37
C SER A 83 -9.99 -7.02 13.22
N PRO A 84 -10.62 -6.41 14.24
CA PRO A 84 -10.98 -4.98 14.21
C PRO A 84 -9.74 -4.07 14.23
N LYS A 85 -8.55 -4.63 14.45
CA LYS A 85 -7.25 -3.91 14.41
C LYS A 85 -6.72 -3.77 12.99
N GLN A 86 -7.19 -4.56 12.02
CA GLN A 86 -6.84 -4.47 10.62
C GLN A 86 -7.76 -3.47 9.91
N LYS A 87 -7.19 -2.37 9.40
CA LYS A 87 -7.96 -1.26 8.83
C LYS A 87 -7.30 -0.76 7.54
N PRO A 88 -7.40 -1.52 6.42
CA PRO A 88 -6.91 -1.04 5.13
C PRO A 88 -7.64 0.24 4.73
N THR A 89 -6.91 1.23 4.22
CA THR A 89 -7.49 2.54 3.88
C THR A 89 -8.10 2.58 2.48
N PHE A 90 -7.80 1.59 1.64
CA PHE A 90 -8.31 1.53 0.26
C PHE A 90 -9.08 0.23 -0.01
N MET A 91 -8.45 -0.93 0.16
CA MET A 91 -9.03 -2.20 -0.27
C MET A 91 -8.73 -3.32 0.72
N TYR A 92 -9.77 -4.01 1.17
CA TYR A 92 -9.66 -5.24 1.96
C TYR A 92 -9.89 -6.47 1.09
N PHE A 93 -8.93 -7.40 1.09
CA PHE A 93 -9.04 -8.69 0.42
C PHE A 93 -9.41 -9.78 1.44
N PRO A 94 -10.55 -10.48 1.25
CA PRO A 94 -11.05 -11.42 2.24
C PRO A 94 -10.30 -12.75 2.27
N GLY A 95 -10.35 -13.45 3.41
CA GLY A 95 -9.83 -14.80 3.57
C GLY A 95 -8.31 -14.92 3.59
N LEU A 96 -7.58 -13.83 3.82
CA LEU A 96 -6.16 -13.87 4.17
C LEU A 96 -5.99 -14.10 5.67
N PRO A 97 -4.92 -14.79 6.11
CA PRO A 97 -4.62 -14.97 7.53
C PRO A 97 -4.44 -13.63 8.27
N ASP A 98 -4.91 -13.57 9.52
CA ASP A 98 -4.66 -12.47 10.46
C ASP A 98 -3.20 -12.53 10.93
N SER A 99 -2.30 -11.85 10.21
CA SER A 99 -0.86 -11.89 10.47
C SER A 99 -0.26 -10.48 10.37
N PRO A 100 -0.27 -9.70 11.47
CA PRO A 100 0.32 -8.35 11.49
C PRO A 100 1.82 -8.33 11.14
N VAL A 101 2.56 -9.37 11.53
CA VAL A 101 3.97 -9.58 11.18
C VAL A 101 4.10 -11.01 10.67
N PHE A 102 4.55 -11.14 9.43
CA PHE A 102 4.63 -12.43 8.76
C PHE A 102 5.76 -13.29 9.27
N GLU A 103 5.54 -14.60 9.26
CA GLU A 103 6.59 -15.58 9.52
C GLU A 103 7.61 -15.60 8.38
N ARG A 104 8.89 -15.62 8.74
CA ARG A 104 10.02 -15.59 7.79
C ARG A 104 9.95 -16.73 6.75
N SER A 105 9.46 -17.91 7.15
CA SER A 105 9.32 -19.10 6.29
C SER A 105 8.43 -18.89 5.06
N LEU A 106 7.56 -17.89 5.08
CA LEU A 106 6.71 -17.49 3.94
C LEU A 106 7.49 -16.78 2.82
N PHE A 107 8.74 -16.39 3.08
CA PHE A 107 9.59 -15.62 2.15
C PHE A 107 10.90 -16.35 1.87
N PRO A 108 10.88 -17.46 1.10
CA PRO A 108 12.08 -18.29 0.85
C PRO A 108 13.20 -17.53 0.12
N TRP A 109 12.90 -16.40 -0.47
CA TRP A 109 13.84 -15.53 -1.18
C TRP A 109 14.60 -14.55 -0.26
N PHE A 110 14.27 -14.46 1.03
CA PHE A 110 14.97 -13.56 1.98
C PHE A 110 16.46 -13.85 2.05
N GLU A 111 16.86 -15.12 2.16
CA GLU A 111 18.27 -15.51 2.26
C GLU A 111 19.08 -15.03 1.06
N ARG A 112 18.50 -15.12 -0.15
CA ARG A 112 19.14 -14.63 -1.37
C ARG A 112 19.29 -13.10 -1.37
N LEU A 113 18.29 -12.37 -0.93
CA LEU A 113 18.37 -10.91 -0.84
C LEU A 113 19.38 -10.48 0.24
N GLU A 114 19.36 -11.12 1.39
CA GLU A 114 20.26 -10.85 2.51
C GLU A 114 21.72 -11.16 2.16
N SER A 115 21.98 -12.16 1.31
CA SER A 115 23.35 -12.44 0.82
C SER A 115 23.95 -11.29 0.02
N GLN A 116 23.12 -10.39 -0.51
CA GLN A 116 23.54 -9.19 -1.25
C GLN A 116 23.59 -7.94 -0.37
N TYR A 117 23.35 -8.07 0.94
CA TYR A 117 23.30 -6.96 1.89
C TYR A 117 24.49 -6.02 1.82
N ALA A 118 25.72 -6.56 1.73
CA ALA A 118 26.94 -5.74 1.74
C ALA A 118 27.00 -4.80 0.51
N ASP A 119 26.64 -5.32 -0.67
CA ASP A 119 26.61 -4.56 -1.91
C ASP A 119 25.50 -3.50 -1.89
N ILE A 120 24.29 -3.88 -1.50
CA ILE A 120 23.14 -2.98 -1.39
C ILE A 120 23.40 -1.87 -0.37
N ARG A 121 24.01 -2.20 0.77
CA ARG A 121 24.39 -1.23 1.80
C ARG A 121 25.43 -0.24 1.30
N ALA A 122 26.42 -0.70 0.53
CA ALA A 122 27.45 0.17 -0.04
C ALA A 122 26.85 1.18 -1.03
N GLU A 123 25.93 0.74 -1.89
CA GLU A 123 25.21 1.63 -2.80
C GLU A 123 24.34 2.64 -2.03
N ALA A 124 23.62 2.20 -1.00
CA ALA A 124 22.83 3.10 -0.16
C ALA A 124 23.70 4.14 0.55
N GLN A 125 24.90 3.76 1.03
CA GLN A 125 25.86 4.70 1.61
C GLN A 125 26.34 5.72 0.58
N SER A 126 26.63 5.29 -0.66
CA SER A 126 27.03 6.20 -1.74
C SER A 126 25.94 7.21 -2.08
N VAL A 127 24.66 6.80 -2.06
CA VAL A 127 23.52 7.71 -2.26
C VAL A 127 23.45 8.75 -1.13
N LEU A 128 23.63 8.32 0.13
CA LEU A 128 23.64 9.24 1.27
C LEU A 128 24.79 10.26 1.18
N ASP A 129 25.98 9.81 0.81
CA ASP A 129 27.17 10.67 0.71
C ASP A 129 27.04 11.68 -0.42
N ALA A 130 26.43 11.27 -1.53
CA ALA A 130 26.19 12.14 -2.69
C ALA A 130 25.06 13.16 -2.46
N GLN A 131 24.13 12.91 -1.56
CA GLN A 131 22.92 13.72 -1.30
C GLN A 131 22.12 14.02 -2.60
N ASN A 132 22.19 13.14 -3.58
CA ASN A 132 21.55 13.32 -4.88
C ASN A 132 20.47 12.28 -5.13
N GLY A 133 19.35 12.70 -5.70
CA GLY A 133 18.20 11.84 -6.02
C GLY A 133 17.31 11.49 -4.82
N LEU A 134 17.59 12.04 -3.65
CA LEU A 134 16.70 11.96 -2.49
C LEU A 134 15.52 12.93 -2.67
N SER A 135 14.34 12.49 -2.31
CA SER A 135 13.11 13.31 -2.28
C SER A 135 12.26 12.95 -1.07
N PRO A 136 11.37 13.83 -0.60
CA PRO A 136 10.46 13.48 0.47
C PRO A 136 9.67 12.22 0.16
N PHE A 137 9.58 11.30 1.12
CA PHE A 137 8.78 10.09 0.96
C PHE A 137 7.30 10.42 0.79
N LEU A 138 6.80 11.35 1.60
CA LEU A 138 5.41 11.79 1.54
C LEU A 138 5.19 12.76 0.38
N SER A 139 4.19 12.45 -0.47
CA SER A 139 3.64 13.40 -1.43
C SER A 139 2.50 14.16 -0.77
N LEU A 140 2.82 15.24 -0.07
CA LEU A 140 1.82 16.03 0.64
C LEU A 140 1.04 16.92 -0.35
N GLY A 141 -0.29 16.83 -0.32
CA GLY A 141 -1.17 17.75 -1.03
C GLY A 141 -1.23 19.13 -0.33
N GLU A 142 -1.89 20.12 -0.98
CA GLU A 142 -1.99 21.50 -0.45
C GLU A 142 -2.66 21.59 0.94
N LYS A 143 -3.47 20.60 1.32
CA LYS A 143 -4.20 20.57 2.61
C LYS A 143 -3.46 19.75 3.69
N ASP A 144 -2.45 18.99 3.32
CA ASP A 144 -1.71 18.12 4.23
C ASP A 144 -0.61 18.90 4.96
N ARG A 145 -0.39 18.55 6.21
CA ARG A 145 0.72 19.09 7.01
C ARG A 145 1.67 17.97 7.35
N ALA A 146 2.95 18.20 7.17
CA ALA A 146 3.98 17.20 7.53
C ALA A 146 3.86 16.74 8.99
N GLY A 147 3.45 17.62 9.90
CA GLY A 147 3.20 17.30 11.31
C GLY A 147 2.05 16.32 11.58
N ASP A 148 1.18 16.06 10.61
CA ASP A 148 0.11 15.08 10.73
C ASP A 148 0.66 13.65 10.53
N TYR A 149 1.86 13.52 9.92
CA TYR A 149 2.50 12.25 9.60
C TYR A 149 3.84 12.05 10.31
N LEU A 150 4.53 13.13 10.68
CA LEU A 150 5.86 13.09 11.24
C LEU A 150 5.94 13.87 12.56
N GLY A 151 6.54 13.25 13.57
CA GLY A 151 6.89 13.84 14.86
C GLY A 151 8.40 14.00 15.01
N GLY A 152 8.81 14.88 15.94
CA GLY A 152 10.20 15.22 16.23
C GLY A 152 10.47 16.73 16.09
N GLU A 153 11.66 17.17 16.51
CA GLU A 153 12.02 18.61 16.42
C GLU A 153 12.29 19.07 14.97
N ARG A 154 12.93 18.22 14.18
CA ARG A 154 13.26 18.43 12.77
C ARG A 154 13.04 17.16 11.99
N PRO A 155 11.78 16.70 11.88
CA PRO A 155 11.49 15.43 11.27
C PRO A 155 11.80 15.48 9.77
N ASN A 156 12.52 14.46 9.28
CA ASN A 156 12.73 14.28 7.87
C ASN A 156 12.69 12.79 7.50
N TRP A 157 11.83 12.47 6.55
CA TRP A 157 11.68 11.16 5.95
C TRP A 157 11.81 11.30 4.44
N ASP A 158 13.00 10.99 3.95
CA ASP A 158 13.33 11.00 2.52
C ASP A 158 13.36 9.58 1.95
N ALA A 159 13.32 9.51 0.65
CA ALA A 159 13.46 8.29 -0.12
C ALA A 159 14.29 8.48 -1.37
N TYR A 160 15.05 7.43 -1.73
CA TYR A 160 15.66 7.27 -3.03
C TYR A 160 14.90 6.18 -3.76
N PHE A 161 13.97 6.58 -4.65
CA PHE A 161 13.04 5.66 -5.27
C PHE A 161 13.64 4.89 -6.43
N PHE A 162 13.53 3.56 -6.39
CA PHE A 162 13.73 2.67 -7.54
C PHE A 162 12.43 2.52 -8.34
N TYR A 163 11.31 2.44 -7.61
CA TYR A 163 9.96 2.47 -8.16
C TYR A 163 9.09 3.35 -7.26
N ARG A 164 8.22 4.14 -7.89
CA ARG A 164 7.19 4.92 -7.21
C ARG A 164 5.91 4.85 -8.02
N HIS A 165 4.80 4.45 -7.40
CA HIS A 165 3.52 4.24 -8.08
C HIS A 165 3.64 3.34 -9.32
N GLY A 166 4.50 2.31 -9.26
CA GLY A 166 4.77 1.40 -10.37
C GLY A 166 5.70 1.94 -11.46
N GLU A 167 6.03 3.21 -11.43
CA GLU A 167 6.99 3.82 -12.37
C GLU A 167 8.44 3.46 -11.99
N LYS A 168 9.20 3.01 -12.98
CA LYS A 168 10.62 2.66 -12.80
C LYS A 168 11.52 3.89 -12.98
N TYR A 169 12.32 4.17 -11.99
CA TYR A 169 13.31 5.25 -12.00
C TYR A 169 14.64 4.74 -12.58
N THR A 170 14.81 4.88 -13.89
CA THR A 170 15.93 4.27 -14.63
C THR A 170 17.31 4.81 -14.24
N GLU A 171 17.40 6.10 -13.90
CA GLU A 171 18.65 6.71 -13.43
C GLU A 171 19.09 6.13 -12.09
N GLN A 172 18.16 5.92 -11.17
CA GLN A 172 18.43 5.32 -9.86
C GLN A 172 18.84 3.85 -9.99
N HIS A 173 18.21 3.11 -10.91
CA HIS A 173 18.64 1.75 -11.24
C HIS A 173 20.05 1.71 -11.82
N ALA A 174 20.41 2.65 -12.68
CA ALA A 174 21.75 2.74 -13.26
C ALA A 174 22.81 3.12 -12.21
N ALA A 175 22.46 3.99 -11.26
CA ALA A 175 23.34 4.41 -10.17
C ALA A 175 23.56 3.32 -9.10
N CYS A 176 22.58 2.43 -8.91
CA CYS A 176 22.62 1.33 -7.93
C CYS A 176 22.40 -0.03 -8.61
N PRO A 177 23.32 -0.50 -9.47
CA PRO A 177 23.11 -1.68 -10.32
C PRO A 177 23.01 -2.99 -9.52
N LYS A 178 23.65 -3.10 -8.36
CA LYS A 178 23.56 -4.29 -7.50
C LYS A 178 22.18 -4.39 -6.86
N THR A 179 21.67 -3.28 -6.33
CA THR A 179 20.30 -3.19 -5.80
C THR A 179 19.28 -3.46 -6.90
N ALA A 180 19.45 -2.84 -8.07
CA ALA A 180 18.57 -3.06 -9.22
C ALA A 180 18.48 -4.55 -9.61
N THR A 181 19.64 -5.24 -9.71
CA THR A 181 19.70 -6.67 -10.02
C THR A 181 19.02 -7.52 -8.93
N ALA A 182 19.20 -7.17 -7.65
CA ALA A 182 18.53 -7.85 -6.54
C ALA A 182 17.02 -7.77 -6.68
N LEU A 183 16.49 -6.57 -6.98
CA LEU A 183 15.06 -6.30 -7.11
C LEU A 183 14.38 -7.05 -8.27
N GLU A 184 15.08 -7.27 -9.38
CA GLU A 184 14.51 -7.96 -10.56
C GLU A 184 14.04 -9.39 -10.26
N SER A 185 14.62 -10.02 -9.26
CA SER A 185 14.36 -11.41 -8.91
C SER A 185 13.29 -11.60 -7.82
N LEU A 186 12.69 -10.50 -7.32
CA LEU A 186 11.74 -10.54 -6.22
C LEU A 186 10.29 -10.60 -6.71
N PRO A 187 9.38 -11.20 -5.92
CA PRO A 187 7.94 -11.24 -6.24
C PRO A 187 7.25 -9.91 -5.93
N LEU A 188 7.68 -8.85 -6.62
CA LEU A 188 7.18 -7.50 -6.43
C LEU A 188 5.73 -7.37 -6.89
N VAL A 189 4.96 -6.51 -6.23
CA VAL A 189 3.62 -6.11 -6.68
C VAL A 189 3.78 -5.21 -7.90
N ARG A 190 3.51 -5.73 -9.10
CA ARG A 190 3.64 -4.96 -10.35
C ARG A 190 2.26 -4.62 -10.88
N ILE A 191 1.83 -3.38 -10.65
CA ILE A 191 0.57 -2.82 -11.15
C ILE A 191 0.89 -1.46 -11.75
N ALA A 192 0.67 -1.32 -13.05
CA ALA A 192 0.98 -0.08 -13.78
C ALA A 192 0.32 1.12 -13.09
N GLU A 193 1.07 2.20 -12.91
CA GLU A 193 0.65 3.46 -12.29
C GLU A 193 0.22 3.37 -10.81
N HIS A 194 0.44 2.20 -10.14
CA HIS A 194 0.02 1.99 -8.75
C HIS A 194 1.09 1.38 -7.86
N ALA A 195 1.80 0.34 -8.33
CA ALA A 195 2.76 -0.41 -7.53
C ALA A 195 3.88 -1.02 -8.40
N PRO A 196 5.06 -1.28 -7.84
CA PRO A 196 5.41 -1.19 -6.42
C PRO A 196 5.87 0.20 -5.98
N GLU A 197 5.93 0.40 -4.64
CA GLU A 197 6.82 1.37 -4.00
C GLU A 197 8.09 0.65 -3.58
N ILE A 198 9.23 1.09 -4.07
CA ILE A 198 10.55 0.54 -3.69
C ILE A 198 11.54 1.66 -3.56
N CYS A 199 12.18 1.77 -2.41
CA CYS A 199 13.15 2.82 -2.15
C CYS A 199 14.17 2.47 -1.08
N PHE A 200 15.27 3.18 -1.07
CA PHE A 200 15.99 3.40 0.17
C PHE A 200 15.20 4.43 0.98
N SER A 201 14.54 3.98 2.04
CA SER A 201 13.84 4.84 2.98
C SER A 201 14.83 5.37 4.00
N VAL A 202 14.95 6.70 4.07
CA VAL A 202 15.96 7.43 4.83
C VAL A 202 15.29 8.23 5.94
N LEU A 203 15.52 7.85 7.18
CA LEU A 203 14.91 8.49 8.35
C LEU A 203 16.00 9.16 9.19
N THR A 204 15.98 10.48 9.27
CA THR A 204 16.97 11.24 10.04
C THR A 204 16.82 11.06 11.54
N ALA A 205 17.89 11.36 12.28
CA ALA A 205 17.89 11.32 13.74
C ALA A 205 16.76 12.16 14.35
N GLY A 206 16.09 11.62 15.36
CA GLY A 206 14.97 12.28 16.05
C GLY A 206 13.63 12.24 15.35
N THR A 207 13.54 11.63 14.15
CA THR A 207 12.27 11.54 13.41
C THR A 207 11.42 10.38 13.88
N HIS A 208 10.11 10.62 13.96
CA HIS A 208 9.07 9.63 14.24
C HIS A 208 8.01 9.66 13.14
N ILE A 209 7.86 8.56 12.41
CA ILE A 209 6.71 8.32 11.52
C ILE A 209 5.55 7.93 12.42
N LEU A 210 4.53 8.79 12.50
CA LEU A 210 3.41 8.63 13.42
C LEU A 210 2.55 7.41 13.09
N PRO A 211 1.78 6.90 14.07
CA PRO A 211 0.91 5.73 13.87
C PRO A 211 -0.06 5.93 12.70
N HIS A 212 -0.05 5.01 11.75
CA HIS A 212 -0.90 5.04 10.56
C HIS A 212 -1.24 3.64 10.06
N TYR A 213 -2.12 3.56 9.07
CA TYR A 213 -2.55 2.33 8.40
C TYR A 213 -2.20 2.40 6.93
N GLY A 214 -1.85 1.26 6.35
CA GLY A 214 -1.61 1.11 4.92
C GLY A 214 -2.88 0.90 4.10
N THR A 215 -2.70 0.68 2.81
CA THR A 215 -3.78 0.74 1.82
C THR A 215 -4.52 -0.57 1.62
N THR A 216 -3.82 -1.71 1.65
CA THR A 216 -4.40 -3.01 1.31
C THR A 216 -3.60 -4.18 1.89
N ASN A 217 -4.30 -5.22 2.33
CA ASN A 217 -3.68 -6.46 2.80
C ASN A 217 -3.27 -7.43 1.67
N THR A 218 -3.44 -7.02 0.40
CA THR A 218 -2.97 -7.83 -0.75
C THR A 218 -1.46 -7.77 -0.96
N ARG A 219 -0.78 -6.85 -0.29
CA ARG A 219 0.67 -6.73 -0.29
C ARG A 219 1.24 -6.93 1.11
N SER A 220 2.52 -7.26 1.17
CA SER A 220 3.34 -7.20 2.36
C SER A 220 4.43 -6.15 2.16
N VAL A 221 4.66 -5.32 3.17
CA VAL A 221 5.80 -4.40 3.19
C VAL A 221 6.99 -5.15 3.74
N VAL A 222 8.04 -5.26 2.93
CA VAL A 222 9.29 -5.93 3.31
C VAL A 222 10.36 -4.88 3.56
N HIS A 223 11.03 -5.01 4.69
CA HIS A 223 12.20 -4.21 5.04
C HIS A 223 13.45 -5.09 5.02
N LEU A 224 14.49 -4.64 4.30
CA LEU A 224 15.88 -5.04 4.54
C LEU A 224 16.59 -3.87 5.21
N PRO A 225 16.83 -3.90 6.54
CA PRO A 225 17.56 -2.84 7.23
C PRO A 225 19.02 -2.80 6.76
N LEU A 226 19.49 -1.62 6.34
CA LEU A 226 20.84 -1.42 5.79
C LEU A 226 21.74 -0.70 6.79
N ILE A 227 21.28 0.43 7.33
CA ILE A 227 21.98 1.24 8.32
C ILE A 227 20.99 1.50 9.45
N VAL A 228 21.27 0.94 10.63
CA VAL A 228 20.34 1.00 11.77
C VAL A 228 21.09 1.49 13.00
N PRO A 229 21.08 2.79 13.28
CA PRO A 229 21.57 3.34 14.55
C PRO A 229 20.81 2.76 15.74
N ALA A 230 21.46 2.72 16.91
CA ALA A 230 20.79 2.34 18.14
C ALA A 230 19.58 3.27 18.40
N GLY A 231 18.48 2.71 18.90
CA GLY A 231 17.26 3.45 19.17
C GLY A 231 16.29 3.55 18.01
N CYS A 232 16.55 2.90 16.86
CA CYS A 232 15.60 2.76 15.76
C CYS A 232 14.70 1.54 15.95
N ALA A 233 13.42 1.68 15.62
CA ALA A 233 12.51 0.54 15.55
C ALA A 233 11.32 0.83 14.62
N LEU A 234 10.63 -0.24 14.22
CA LEU A 234 9.26 -0.26 13.72
C LEU A 234 8.39 -0.91 14.82
N LYS A 235 7.17 -0.42 14.98
CA LYS A 235 6.17 -1.05 15.84
C LYS A 235 4.94 -1.35 15.03
N VAL A 236 4.45 -2.59 15.10
CA VAL A 236 3.20 -3.04 14.49
C VAL A 236 2.31 -3.53 15.64
N LEU A 237 1.21 -2.85 15.87
CA LEU A 237 0.37 -3.02 17.07
C LEU A 237 1.24 -2.90 18.35
N ASP A 238 1.33 -3.98 19.13
CA ASP A 238 2.10 -4.02 20.37
C ASP A 238 3.52 -4.59 20.18
N ARG A 239 3.86 -5.08 18.98
CA ARG A 239 5.15 -5.69 18.67
C ARG A 239 6.17 -4.67 18.19
N VAL A 240 7.24 -4.49 18.93
CA VAL A 240 8.38 -3.64 18.55
C VAL A 240 9.42 -4.49 17.82
N ILE A 241 9.83 -4.04 16.64
CA ILE A 241 10.83 -4.68 15.79
C ILE A 241 12.01 -3.70 15.65
N PRO A 242 13.13 -3.92 16.36
CA PRO A 242 14.26 -2.99 16.34
C PRO A 242 14.97 -2.94 14.98
N GLY A 243 14.73 -3.93 14.12
CA GLY A 243 15.45 -4.11 12.88
C GLY A 243 16.90 -4.55 13.11
N LYS A 244 17.32 -5.61 12.44
CA LYS A 244 18.72 -6.06 12.47
C LYS A 244 19.29 -5.86 11.07
N ALA A 245 20.39 -5.13 10.97
CA ALA A 245 21.04 -4.86 9.70
C ALA A 245 21.37 -6.18 8.97
N GLY A 246 20.94 -6.29 7.71
CA GLY A 246 21.10 -7.48 6.89
C GLY A 246 20.07 -8.58 7.08
N GLU A 247 19.07 -8.42 7.97
CA GLU A 247 18.01 -9.41 8.18
C GLU A 247 16.64 -8.84 7.73
N CYS A 248 16.03 -9.47 6.73
CA CYS A 248 14.71 -9.10 6.24
C CYS A 248 13.60 -9.44 7.25
N PHE A 249 12.58 -8.62 7.25
CA PHE A 249 11.28 -8.94 7.85
C PHE A 249 10.15 -8.35 7.00
N ALA A 250 8.95 -8.92 7.16
CA ALA A 250 7.75 -8.48 6.46
C ALA A 250 6.60 -8.28 7.44
N PHE A 251 5.74 -7.31 7.14
CA PHE A 251 4.55 -7.02 7.91
C PHE A 251 3.39 -6.57 7.01
N ASP A 252 2.19 -6.68 7.52
CA ASP A 252 0.97 -6.15 6.92
C ASP A 252 0.76 -4.72 7.45
N ASP A 253 0.93 -3.73 6.58
CA ASP A 253 0.81 -2.31 6.91
C ASP A 253 -0.65 -1.87 7.15
N THR A 254 -1.63 -2.73 6.89
CA THR A 254 -3.04 -2.46 7.22
C THR A 254 -3.35 -2.58 8.71
N TYR A 255 -2.40 -3.01 9.53
CA TYR A 255 -2.42 -2.85 10.97
C TYR A 255 -1.74 -1.54 11.39
N LEU A 256 -2.19 -0.97 12.51
CA LEU A 256 -1.59 0.26 13.04
C LEU A 256 -0.09 0.06 13.26
N HIS A 257 0.71 0.87 12.57
CA HIS A 257 2.15 0.80 12.66
C HIS A 257 2.78 2.19 12.71
N GLU A 258 3.95 2.26 13.31
CA GLU A 258 4.74 3.47 13.50
C GLU A 258 6.23 3.13 13.43
N ALA A 259 7.08 4.08 13.06
CA ALA A 259 8.52 3.87 13.05
C ALA A 259 9.26 5.08 13.58
N TRP A 260 10.37 4.87 14.26
CA TRP A 260 11.17 5.97 14.80
C TRP A 260 12.66 5.74 14.67
N ASN A 261 13.38 6.85 14.68
CA ASN A 261 14.82 6.90 14.82
C ASN A 261 15.17 7.82 16.02
N ARG A 262 15.32 7.23 17.19
CA ARG A 262 15.71 7.93 18.44
C ARG A 262 17.23 7.96 18.62
N GLY A 263 17.98 7.51 17.63
CA GLY A 263 19.44 7.53 17.60
C GLY A 263 20.01 8.87 17.16
N THR A 264 21.33 8.93 16.97
CA THR A 264 22.05 10.13 16.52
C THR A 264 22.47 10.08 15.05
N GLY A 265 22.36 8.92 14.41
CA GLY A 265 22.68 8.73 12.98
C GLY A 265 21.44 8.59 12.12
N THR A 266 21.63 8.56 10.80
CA THR A 266 20.55 8.31 9.84
C THR A 266 20.24 6.82 9.74
N ARG A 267 18.96 6.44 9.81
CA ARG A 267 18.48 5.08 9.53
C ARG A 267 18.20 4.93 8.05
N VAL A 268 18.68 3.84 7.44
CA VAL A 268 18.35 3.48 6.05
C VAL A 268 17.88 2.05 5.97
N ILE A 269 16.78 1.85 5.27
CA ILE A 269 16.26 0.52 4.93
C ILE A 269 15.98 0.45 3.43
N LEU A 270 16.12 -0.72 2.82
CA LEU A 270 15.48 -1.01 1.55
C LEU A 270 14.04 -1.45 1.86
N LEU A 271 13.08 -0.60 1.47
CA LEU A 271 11.66 -0.83 1.60
C LEU A 271 11.12 -1.34 0.26
N MET A 272 10.28 -2.38 0.31
CA MET A 272 9.76 -3.04 -0.89
C MET A 272 8.32 -3.50 -0.68
N ASP A 273 7.48 -3.28 -1.70
CA ASP A 273 6.15 -3.86 -1.80
C ASP A 273 6.21 -5.22 -2.52
N THR A 274 5.84 -6.28 -1.82
CA THR A 274 5.71 -7.62 -2.40
C THR A 274 4.28 -8.14 -2.25
N TRP A 275 3.88 -9.08 -3.09
CA TRP A 275 2.58 -9.71 -2.93
C TRP A 275 2.47 -10.42 -1.57
N ASN A 276 1.28 -10.35 -0.97
CA ASN A 276 0.98 -11.16 0.20
C ASN A 276 1.20 -12.64 -0.15
N PRO A 277 2.01 -13.39 0.62
CA PRO A 277 2.41 -14.75 0.28
C PRO A 277 1.26 -15.78 0.26
N HIS A 278 0.09 -15.40 0.78
CA HIS A 278 -1.11 -16.25 0.80
C HIS A 278 -2.05 -16.03 -0.40
N LEU A 279 -1.67 -15.19 -1.37
CA LEU A 279 -2.38 -15.04 -2.63
C LEU A 279 -1.92 -16.09 -3.63
N SER A 280 -2.87 -16.68 -4.36
CA SER A 280 -2.57 -17.52 -5.53
C SER A 280 -2.05 -16.67 -6.70
N GLU A 281 -1.41 -17.30 -7.68
CA GLU A 281 -0.94 -16.59 -8.89
C GLU A 281 -2.11 -16.01 -9.70
N VAL A 282 -3.25 -16.71 -9.74
CA VAL A 282 -4.48 -16.20 -10.39
C VAL A 282 -4.98 -14.94 -9.69
N GLU A 283 -5.02 -14.94 -8.36
CA GLU A 283 -5.46 -13.78 -7.59
C GLU A 283 -4.54 -12.57 -7.77
N LYS A 284 -3.22 -12.77 -7.82
CA LYS A 284 -2.25 -11.70 -8.11
C LYS A 284 -2.48 -11.08 -9.48
N LEU A 285 -2.68 -11.90 -10.50
CA LEU A 285 -2.95 -11.43 -11.86
C LEU A 285 -4.28 -10.68 -11.93
N ALA A 286 -5.34 -11.24 -11.35
CA ALA A 286 -6.66 -10.63 -11.34
C ALA A 286 -6.67 -9.30 -10.56
N LEU A 287 -6.03 -9.25 -9.39
CA LEU A 287 -5.90 -8.03 -8.59
C LEU A 287 -5.12 -6.93 -9.33
N ALA A 288 -4.08 -7.30 -10.06
CA ALA A 288 -3.33 -6.34 -10.87
C ALA A 288 -4.23 -5.69 -11.94
N GLU A 289 -5.08 -6.47 -12.61
CA GLU A 289 -6.04 -5.95 -13.60
C GLU A 289 -7.13 -5.10 -12.94
N VAL A 290 -7.73 -5.56 -11.84
CA VAL A 290 -8.76 -4.83 -11.09
C VAL A 290 -8.26 -3.46 -10.60
N VAL A 291 -7.09 -3.42 -9.96
CA VAL A 291 -6.53 -2.17 -9.42
C VAL A 291 -6.15 -1.20 -10.55
N SER A 292 -5.55 -1.70 -11.64
CA SER A 292 -5.20 -0.87 -12.79
C SER A 292 -6.42 -0.21 -13.42
N GLN A 293 -7.53 -0.94 -13.56
CA GLN A 293 -8.77 -0.41 -14.16
C GLN A 293 -9.53 0.52 -13.21
N THR A 294 -9.59 0.20 -11.91
CA THR A 294 -10.23 1.06 -10.90
C THR A 294 -9.48 2.38 -10.71
N GLY A 295 -8.15 2.36 -10.77
CA GLY A 295 -7.31 3.56 -10.74
C GLY A 295 -7.57 4.48 -11.93
N THR A 296 -7.73 3.93 -13.14
CA THR A 296 -8.08 4.69 -14.34
C THR A 296 -9.47 5.29 -14.24
N PHE A 297 -10.44 4.54 -13.73
CA PHE A 297 -11.80 5.02 -13.51
C PHE A 297 -11.86 6.21 -12.55
N ASN A 298 -11.06 6.22 -11.49
CA ASN A 298 -11.00 7.32 -10.53
C ASN A 298 -10.28 8.57 -11.05
N ARG A 299 -9.51 8.48 -12.15
CA ARG A 299 -8.80 9.60 -12.78
C ARG A 299 -9.58 10.27 -13.91
N GLN A 300 -10.59 9.61 -14.46
CA GLN A 300 -11.48 10.16 -15.49
C GLN A 300 -12.65 10.94 -14.87
#